data_7fc6808b54390e0e2c8338be1d97d003
#
_entry.id   7fc6808b54390e0e2c8338be1d97d003
#
_cell.length_a   1.000
_cell.length_b   1.000
_cell.length_c   1.000
_cell.angle_alpha   90.00
_cell.angle_beta   90.00
_cell.angle_gamma   90.00
#
_symmetry.space_group_name_H-M   'P 1'
#
loop_
_entity.id
_entity.type
_entity.pdbx_description
1 polymer ?
#
loop_
_entity_poly.entity_id
_entity_poly.type
_entity_poly.pdbx_seq_one_letter_code
_entity_poly.pdbx_strand_id
1 'polypeptide(L)'
;MGADARMTTGVDAEVVAEVGAEVGASGPAPGDVRLTSVHNFRDVAGPGYALHPTGSMARGLVYRSTTLSVGEDDLGVLERLGVSTIVDLRTGDEITRQPDVIPAGADYLAIDVLAGNTSAAAFTGVGTFSVEDARRETAIMYERFVLGDEERTGFGRAVSAVARSAGPAIVHCTAGKDRTGWTSAVLQLLAGVREEDVIADYMLTRELSVDFVNSIRAYVRAEMPERLDAIDVLIGVEESNIRRSLTALDSEFGDVRRYLVDGAGVEEDLVEELGARLRTGR
;
A
#
# COMPACT_ATOMS: atom_id res chain seq x y z
N MET A 1 -24.50 -51.03 5.22
CA MET A 1 -24.97 -50.73 3.88
C MET A 1 -25.37 -49.24 3.93
N GLY A 2 -24.62 -48.26 3.62
CA GLY A 2 -23.76 -47.99 2.49
C GLY A 2 -24.52 -47.09 1.53
N ALA A 3 -24.27 -45.81 1.47
CA ALA A 3 -24.36 -45.03 0.26
C ALA A 3 -23.70 -43.67 0.48
N ASP A 4 -22.50 -43.58 -0.02
CA ASP A 4 -21.66 -42.42 -0.25
C ASP A 4 -22.33 -41.58 -1.37
N ALA A 5 -22.61 -40.32 -1.14
CA ALA A 5 -23.03 -39.41 -2.18
C ALA A 5 -22.06 -38.23 -2.24
N ARG A 6 -20.98 -38.41 -3.02
CA ARG A 6 -20.11 -37.33 -3.48
C ARG A 6 -20.87 -36.48 -4.49
N MET A 7 -21.19 -35.26 -4.15
CA MET A 7 -21.57 -34.23 -5.13
C MET A 7 -20.30 -33.56 -5.67
N THR A 8 -19.93 -33.96 -6.87
CA THR A 8 -18.98 -33.23 -7.72
C THR A 8 -19.73 -32.15 -8.47
N THR A 9 -19.56 -30.90 -8.10
CA THR A 9 -19.96 -29.77 -8.94
C THR A 9 -18.86 -29.51 -9.96
N GLY A 10 -19.03 -30.10 -11.15
CA GLY A 10 -18.28 -29.70 -12.32
C GLY A 10 -18.78 -28.33 -12.78
N VAL A 11 -17.92 -27.34 -12.76
CA VAL A 11 -18.07 -26.11 -13.54
C VAL A 11 -17.32 -26.34 -14.83
N ASP A 12 -18.05 -26.31 -15.95
CA ASP A 12 -17.57 -26.66 -17.26
C ASP A 12 -16.35 -25.81 -17.68
N ALA A 13 -15.29 -26.51 -18.04
CA ALA A 13 -14.02 -25.95 -18.52
C ALA A 13 -14.11 -25.31 -19.93
N GLU A 14 -15.29 -25.31 -20.55
CA GLU A 14 -15.47 -24.79 -21.92
C GLU A 14 -15.79 -23.29 -22.02
N VAL A 15 -16.10 -22.60 -20.92
CA VAL A 15 -16.40 -21.15 -20.96
C VAL A 15 -15.14 -20.28 -20.82
N VAL A 16 -13.98 -20.87 -20.48
CA VAL A 16 -12.71 -20.12 -20.29
C VAL A 16 -11.86 -20.08 -21.59
N ALA A 17 -12.23 -20.82 -22.62
CA ALA A 17 -11.39 -20.98 -23.82
C ALA A 17 -11.68 -19.98 -24.97
N GLU A 18 -12.72 -19.17 -24.92
CA GLU A 18 -13.09 -18.27 -26.04
C GLU A 18 -12.77 -16.77 -25.86
N VAL A 19 -12.11 -16.36 -24.78
CA VAL A 19 -11.65 -14.96 -24.60
C VAL A 19 -10.13 -14.81 -24.75
N GLY A 20 -9.42 -15.87 -25.17
CA GLY A 20 -7.96 -15.99 -25.20
C GLY A 20 -7.28 -15.84 -26.55
N ALA A 21 -7.86 -15.22 -27.55
CA ALA A 21 -7.20 -15.08 -28.86
C ALA A 21 -7.39 -13.63 -29.39
N GLU A 22 -6.41 -12.81 -29.17
CA GLU A 22 -5.86 -11.67 -29.90
C GLU A 22 -5.33 -10.58 -28.95
N VAL A 23 -4.27 -10.91 -28.19
CA VAL A 23 -3.39 -9.88 -27.64
C VAL A 23 -2.01 -10.13 -28.27
N GLY A 24 -1.63 -9.21 -29.16
CA GLY A 24 -0.31 -9.21 -29.78
C GLY A 24 0.78 -9.25 -28.72
N ALA A 25 1.90 -9.93 -29.06
CA ALA A 25 3.03 -10.26 -28.19
C ALA A 25 3.88 -9.03 -27.80
N SER A 26 3.30 -8.06 -27.12
CA SER A 26 4.01 -7.12 -26.25
C SER A 26 3.56 -7.42 -24.83
N GLY A 27 4.49 -7.89 -23.97
CA GLY A 27 4.18 -8.07 -22.55
C GLY A 27 3.56 -6.78 -21.96
N PRO A 28 2.80 -6.87 -20.85
CA PRO A 28 2.20 -5.71 -20.23
C PRO A 28 3.25 -4.65 -19.95
N ALA A 29 2.91 -3.37 -20.18
CA ALA A 29 3.79 -2.27 -19.81
C ALA A 29 4.10 -2.36 -18.31
N PRO A 30 5.32 -1.98 -17.84
CA PRO A 30 5.75 -2.16 -16.46
C PRO A 30 4.75 -1.72 -15.37
N GLY A 31 3.84 -0.79 -15.66
CA GLY A 31 2.84 -0.32 -14.71
C GLY A 31 1.49 -1.04 -14.74
N ASP A 32 1.28 -2.02 -15.63
CA ASP A 32 -0.01 -2.72 -15.76
C ASP A 32 -0.01 -4.10 -15.10
N VAL A 33 1.06 -4.41 -14.36
CA VAL A 33 1.22 -5.69 -13.68
C VAL A 33 0.18 -5.85 -12.58
N ARG A 34 -0.48 -7.01 -12.57
CA ARG A 34 -1.40 -7.43 -11.51
C ARG A 34 -0.88 -8.73 -10.89
N LEU A 35 -1.07 -8.86 -9.59
CA LEU A 35 -0.84 -10.10 -8.86
C LEU A 35 -2.20 -10.68 -8.46
N THR A 36 -2.30 -11.99 -8.44
CA THR A 36 -3.55 -12.71 -8.14
C THR A 36 -3.64 -13.09 -6.66
N SER A 37 -2.52 -13.31 -6.01
CA SER A 37 -2.42 -13.69 -4.59
C SER A 37 -2.20 -12.51 -3.64
N VAL A 38 -1.96 -11.29 -4.18
CA VAL A 38 -1.69 -10.09 -3.40
C VAL A 38 -2.66 -8.98 -3.80
N HIS A 39 -3.43 -8.50 -2.84
CA HIS A 39 -4.38 -7.43 -3.08
C HIS A 39 -3.69 -6.06 -3.17
N ASN A 40 -4.40 -5.11 -3.79
CA ASN A 40 -3.98 -3.71 -3.87
C ASN A 40 -2.60 -3.50 -4.52
N PHE A 41 -2.07 -4.50 -5.25
CA PHE A 41 -0.79 -4.39 -5.95
C PHE A 41 -0.91 -3.48 -7.16
N ARG A 42 -0.08 -2.46 -7.23
CA ARG A 42 0.04 -1.55 -8.37
C ARG A 42 1.32 -0.73 -8.34
N ASP A 43 1.65 -0.13 -9.49
CA ASP A 43 2.66 0.92 -9.60
C ASP A 43 2.19 2.18 -8.85
N VAL A 44 3.08 2.80 -8.07
CA VAL A 44 2.81 4.07 -7.37
C VAL A 44 2.64 5.22 -8.38
N ALA A 45 3.26 5.13 -9.56
CA ALA A 45 3.05 6.08 -10.64
C ALA A 45 1.70 5.90 -11.37
N GLY A 46 0.91 4.86 -11.04
CA GLY A 46 -0.36 4.58 -11.69
C GLY A 46 -0.23 4.48 -13.21
N PRO A 47 -1.05 5.21 -13.98
CA PRO A 47 -0.95 5.25 -15.45
C PRO A 47 0.22 6.11 -15.97
N GLY A 48 1.07 6.63 -15.10
CA GLY A 48 2.05 7.68 -15.38
C GLY A 48 1.40 9.05 -15.14
N TYR A 49 1.10 9.38 -13.88
CA TYR A 49 0.43 10.62 -13.51
C TYR A 49 1.13 11.84 -14.12
N ALA A 50 0.32 12.76 -14.66
CA ALA A 50 0.84 14.02 -15.19
C ALA A 50 1.49 14.86 -14.08
N LEU A 51 2.62 15.45 -14.39
CA LEU A 51 3.36 16.31 -13.48
C LEU A 51 3.15 17.79 -13.80
N HIS A 52 3.18 18.62 -12.81
CA HIS A 52 3.17 20.05 -12.99
C HIS A 52 4.63 20.61 -12.95
N PRO A 53 5.06 21.49 -13.87
CA PRO A 53 4.29 22.02 -14.99
C PRO A 53 4.27 21.10 -16.24
N THR A 54 5.12 20.09 -16.34
CA THR A 54 5.20 19.18 -17.50
C THR A 54 5.83 17.85 -17.13
N GLY A 55 5.61 16.82 -17.96
CA GLY A 55 6.15 15.48 -17.79
C GLY A 55 5.15 14.50 -17.20
N SER A 56 5.63 13.33 -16.85
CA SER A 56 4.85 12.30 -16.17
C SER A 56 5.67 11.60 -15.10
N MET A 57 5.01 11.00 -14.13
CA MET A 57 5.69 10.16 -13.12
C MET A 57 6.23 8.90 -13.78
N ALA A 58 7.46 8.56 -13.47
CA ALA A 58 8.17 7.41 -14.03
C ALA A 58 7.58 6.11 -13.46
N ARG A 59 7.15 5.21 -14.35
CA ARG A 59 6.58 3.91 -14.00
C ARG A 59 7.66 2.84 -13.79
N GLY A 60 7.31 1.79 -13.07
CA GLY A 60 8.17 0.63 -12.86
C GLY A 60 9.25 0.82 -11.81
N LEU A 61 9.22 1.90 -11.04
CA LEU A 61 10.22 2.20 -10.00
C LEU A 61 9.76 1.80 -8.60
N VAL A 62 8.51 2.04 -8.28
CA VAL A 62 7.95 1.74 -6.97
C VAL A 62 6.57 1.13 -7.13
N TYR A 63 6.36 0.00 -6.48
CA TYR A 63 5.08 -0.67 -6.38
C TYR A 63 4.56 -0.61 -4.93
N ARG A 64 3.25 -0.75 -4.79
CA ARG A 64 2.60 -0.83 -3.48
C ARG A 64 1.68 -2.05 -3.41
N SER A 65 1.47 -2.60 -2.19
CA SER A 65 0.61 -3.78 -2.00
C SER A 65 0.12 -3.93 -0.55
N THR A 66 -0.70 -4.96 -0.31
CA THR A 66 -0.88 -5.59 1.00
C THR A 66 0.36 -6.40 1.37
N THR A 67 0.34 -7.08 2.54
CA THR A 67 1.32 -8.13 2.91
C THR A 67 1.61 -9.04 1.73
N LEU A 68 2.89 -9.35 1.50
CA LEU A 68 3.35 -10.17 0.38
C LEU A 68 3.15 -11.68 0.62
N SER A 69 1.90 -12.10 0.78
CA SER A 69 1.53 -13.52 0.80
C SER A 69 1.49 -14.10 -0.61
N VAL A 70 2.64 -14.12 -1.28
CA VAL A 70 2.79 -14.36 -2.71
C VAL A 70 2.75 -15.85 -3.03
N GLY A 71 1.90 -16.25 -3.99
CA GLY A 71 1.93 -17.58 -4.60
C GLY A 71 3.08 -17.72 -5.61
N GLU A 72 3.39 -18.96 -6.02
CA GLU A 72 4.53 -19.26 -6.91
C GLU A 72 4.47 -18.48 -8.23
N ASP A 73 3.29 -18.40 -8.87
CA ASP A 73 3.12 -17.67 -10.13
C ASP A 73 3.42 -16.20 -10.00
N ASP A 74 2.89 -15.56 -8.93
CA ASP A 74 3.11 -14.15 -8.65
C ASP A 74 4.54 -13.87 -8.19
N LEU A 75 5.18 -14.80 -7.47
CA LEU A 75 6.60 -14.71 -7.13
C LEU A 75 7.45 -14.60 -8.40
N GLY A 76 7.18 -15.44 -9.40
CA GLY A 76 7.83 -15.36 -10.70
C GLY A 76 7.56 -14.03 -11.44
N VAL A 77 6.41 -13.39 -11.21
CA VAL A 77 6.15 -12.03 -11.72
C VAL A 77 7.06 -11.01 -11.05
N LEU A 78 7.17 -11.03 -9.72
CA LEU A 78 8.03 -10.11 -8.97
C LEU A 78 9.51 -10.25 -9.34
N GLU A 79 9.97 -11.47 -9.57
CA GLU A 79 11.34 -11.75 -10.04
C GLU A 79 11.58 -11.19 -11.45
N ARG A 80 10.62 -11.35 -12.37
CA ARG A 80 10.71 -10.76 -13.73
C ARG A 80 10.66 -9.24 -13.73
N LEU A 81 9.97 -8.62 -12.76
CA LEU A 81 10.00 -7.17 -12.55
C LEU A 81 11.36 -6.69 -12.06
N GLY A 82 12.22 -7.58 -11.59
CA GLY A 82 13.52 -7.24 -11.02
C GLY A 82 13.41 -6.50 -9.69
N VAL A 83 12.38 -6.82 -8.89
CA VAL A 83 12.19 -6.21 -7.58
C VAL A 83 13.45 -6.42 -6.75
N SER A 84 14.09 -5.33 -6.33
CA SER A 84 15.35 -5.36 -5.61
C SER A 84 15.23 -4.99 -4.14
N THR A 85 14.13 -4.35 -3.73
CA THR A 85 13.94 -3.91 -2.34
C THR A 85 12.48 -4.06 -1.92
N ILE A 86 12.27 -4.68 -0.75
CA ILE A 86 10.97 -4.72 -0.08
C ILE A 86 11.07 -3.83 1.17
N VAL A 87 10.19 -2.84 1.25
CA VAL A 87 10.04 -1.94 2.40
C VAL A 87 8.74 -2.29 3.12
N ASP A 88 8.86 -3.03 4.21
CA ASP A 88 7.75 -3.46 5.06
C ASP A 88 7.54 -2.45 6.19
N LEU A 89 6.39 -1.77 6.18
CA LEU A 89 6.03 -0.73 7.14
C LEU A 89 5.32 -1.27 8.40
N ARG A 90 5.27 -2.57 8.56
CA ARG A 90 4.54 -3.26 9.64
C ARG A 90 5.30 -3.28 10.95
N THR A 91 4.55 -3.44 12.04
CA THR A 91 5.11 -3.74 13.35
C THR A 91 5.68 -5.17 13.40
N GLY A 92 6.59 -5.44 14.33
CA GLY A 92 7.15 -6.78 14.53
C GLY A 92 6.10 -7.86 14.80
N ASP A 93 5.01 -7.51 15.50
CA ASP A 93 3.90 -8.41 15.77
C ASP A 93 3.09 -8.76 14.51
N GLU A 94 2.88 -7.81 13.61
CA GLU A 94 2.22 -8.04 12.32
C GLU A 94 3.08 -8.96 11.44
N ILE A 95 4.38 -8.71 11.37
CA ILE A 95 5.35 -9.52 10.61
C ILE A 95 5.40 -10.96 11.14
N THR A 96 5.45 -11.12 12.47
CA THR A 96 5.49 -12.45 13.10
C THR A 96 4.22 -13.26 12.82
N ARG A 97 3.05 -12.60 12.80
CA ARG A 97 1.76 -13.26 12.52
C ARG A 97 1.60 -13.66 11.05
N GLN A 98 2.14 -12.86 10.14
CA GLN A 98 2.03 -13.09 8.70
C GLN A 98 3.32 -12.66 8.00
N PRO A 99 4.36 -13.53 7.98
CA PRO A 99 5.61 -13.21 7.30
C PRO A 99 5.41 -13.10 5.78
N ASP A 100 6.25 -12.26 5.15
CA ASP A 100 6.26 -12.11 3.70
C ASP A 100 7.00 -13.25 3.00
N VAL A 101 6.63 -13.49 1.75
CA VAL A 101 7.42 -14.27 0.79
C VAL A 101 8.29 -13.29 -0.01
N ILE A 102 9.59 -13.35 0.16
CA ILE A 102 10.54 -12.41 -0.43
C ILE A 102 11.10 -12.97 -1.74
N PRO A 103 11.04 -12.22 -2.88
CA PRO A 103 11.68 -12.62 -4.13
C PRO A 103 13.19 -12.82 -3.96
N ALA A 104 13.74 -13.80 -4.67
CA ALA A 104 15.17 -14.11 -4.58
C ALA A 104 16.02 -12.88 -5.01
N GLY A 105 16.98 -12.53 -4.15
CA GLY A 105 17.90 -11.40 -4.39
C GLY A 105 17.33 -10.02 -4.03
N ALA A 106 16.11 -9.93 -3.52
CA ALA A 106 15.60 -8.67 -3.00
C ALA A 106 16.05 -8.43 -1.55
N ASP A 107 16.47 -7.21 -1.26
CA ASP A 107 16.72 -6.76 0.11
C ASP A 107 15.38 -6.56 0.84
N TYR A 108 15.29 -7.02 2.07
CA TYR A 108 14.12 -6.84 2.91
C TYR A 108 14.42 -5.90 4.09
N LEU A 109 13.64 -4.83 4.19
CA LEU A 109 13.78 -3.84 5.25
C LEU A 109 12.45 -3.69 6.01
N ALA A 110 12.42 -4.15 7.25
CA ALA A 110 11.31 -3.90 8.17
C ALA A 110 11.50 -2.54 8.86
N ILE A 111 10.53 -1.66 8.70
CA ILE A 111 10.53 -0.31 9.26
C ILE A 111 9.17 -0.08 9.94
N ASP A 112 9.08 -0.32 11.24
CA ASP A 112 7.88 0.02 12.00
C ASP A 112 7.68 1.54 12.03
N VAL A 113 6.77 2.02 11.19
CA VAL A 113 6.43 3.45 11.09
C VAL A 113 5.38 3.89 12.11
N LEU A 114 4.86 2.98 12.94
CA LEU A 114 3.96 3.30 14.02
C LEU A 114 4.68 3.39 15.37
N ALA A 115 5.96 3.02 15.41
CA ALA A 115 6.79 3.09 16.62
C ALA A 115 6.14 2.44 17.87
N GLY A 116 5.48 1.31 17.66
CA GLY A 116 4.73 0.62 18.72
C GLY A 116 3.38 1.27 19.07
N ASN A 117 3.03 2.41 18.48
CA ASN A 117 1.71 3.03 18.63
C ASN A 117 0.69 2.31 17.74
N THR A 118 0.28 1.14 18.14
CA THR A 118 -0.64 0.34 17.36
C THR A 118 -2.08 0.72 17.65
N SER A 119 -2.83 1.09 16.62
CA SER A 119 -4.29 0.97 16.62
C SER A 119 -4.74 -0.51 16.76
N ALA A 120 -3.80 -1.47 16.75
CA ALA A 120 -4.09 -2.87 17.04
C ALA A 120 -4.61 -3.09 18.47
N ALA A 121 -4.29 -2.23 19.42
CA ALA A 121 -4.95 -2.21 20.73
C ALA A 121 -6.46 -2.01 20.60
N ALA A 122 -6.92 -1.30 19.58
CA ALA A 122 -8.32 -1.14 19.23
C ALA A 122 -8.98 -2.46 18.79
N PHE A 123 -8.24 -3.36 18.15
CA PHE A 123 -8.72 -4.68 17.72
C PHE A 123 -8.74 -5.71 18.85
N THR A 124 -7.84 -5.58 19.83
CA THR A 124 -7.65 -6.57 20.92
C THR A 124 -8.18 -6.09 22.27
N GLY A 125 -8.57 -4.81 22.40
CA GLY A 125 -9.04 -4.22 23.65
C GLY A 125 -10.32 -4.89 24.18
N VAL A 126 -10.31 -5.25 25.45
CA VAL A 126 -11.48 -5.71 26.20
C VAL A 126 -12.36 -4.48 26.47
N GLY A 127 -13.38 -4.27 25.64
CA GLY A 127 -14.32 -3.16 25.77
C GLY A 127 -15.16 -2.93 24.52
N THR A 128 -16.20 -2.12 24.62
CA THR A 128 -17.00 -1.67 23.47
C THR A 128 -16.22 -0.58 22.71
N PHE A 129 -15.61 -0.96 21.61
CA PHE A 129 -14.97 -0.02 20.68
C PHE A 129 -16.03 0.48 19.70
N SER A 130 -16.38 1.74 19.77
CA SER A 130 -17.46 2.35 18.98
C SER A 130 -16.98 2.81 17.61
N VAL A 131 -17.93 3.06 16.70
CA VAL A 131 -17.68 3.71 15.41
C VAL A 131 -16.98 5.06 15.58
N GLU A 132 -17.35 5.83 16.62
CA GLU A 132 -16.74 7.12 16.92
C GLU A 132 -15.31 6.97 17.40
N ASP A 133 -15.00 5.96 18.21
CA ASP A 133 -13.64 5.63 18.61
C ASP A 133 -12.80 5.24 17.40
N ALA A 134 -13.34 4.40 16.50
CA ALA A 134 -12.66 4.01 15.28
C ALA A 134 -12.29 5.21 14.40
N ARG A 135 -13.22 6.13 14.21
CA ARG A 135 -12.97 7.36 13.44
C ARG A 135 -11.94 8.25 14.10
N ARG A 136 -12.04 8.43 15.43
CA ARG A 136 -11.09 9.25 16.18
C ARG A 136 -9.67 8.70 16.12
N GLU A 137 -9.50 7.39 16.39
CA GLU A 137 -8.20 6.75 16.34
C GLU A 137 -7.58 6.79 14.93
N THR A 138 -8.39 6.55 13.90
CA THR A 138 -7.94 6.70 12.51
C THR A 138 -7.51 8.12 12.21
N ALA A 139 -8.28 9.11 12.65
CA ALA A 139 -7.95 10.52 12.45
C ALA A 139 -6.60 10.89 13.12
N ILE A 140 -6.41 10.49 14.38
CA ILE A 140 -5.17 10.70 15.12
C ILE A 140 -3.99 10.03 14.42
N MET A 141 -4.15 8.80 13.95
CA MET A 141 -3.11 8.07 13.23
C MET A 141 -2.64 8.83 11.97
N TYR A 142 -3.56 9.35 11.16
CA TYR A 142 -3.21 10.11 9.96
C TYR A 142 -2.54 11.45 10.26
N GLU A 143 -2.92 12.13 11.34
CA GLU A 143 -2.21 13.32 11.83
C GLU A 143 -0.78 12.96 12.29
N ARG A 144 -0.62 11.87 13.02
CA ARG A 144 0.68 11.41 13.50
C ARG A 144 1.65 11.03 12.38
N PHE A 145 1.18 10.58 11.22
CA PHE A 145 2.06 10.34 10.06
C PHE A 145 2.90 11.56 9.69
N VAL A 146 2.43 12.76 10.03
CA VAL A 146 3.09 14.03 9.75
C VAL A 146 3.64 14.68 11.02
N LEU A 147 2.84 14.75 12.08
CA LEU A 147 3.18 15.48 13.30
C LEU A 147 3.92 14.65 14.34
N GLY A 148 3.82 13.32 14.29
CA GLY A 148 4.50 12.44 15.22
C GLY A 148 5.98 12.26 14.84
N ASP A 149 6.91 12.54 15.74
CA ASP A 149 8.35 12.51 15.46
C ASP A 149 8.84 11.12 15.07
N GLU A 150 8.38 10.10 15.75
CA GLU A 150 8.79 8.71 15.51
C GLU A 150 8.21 8.18 14.21
N GLU A 151 6.91 8.40 13.96
CA GLU A 151 6.24 8.00 12.73
C GLU A 151 6.87 8.72 11.52
N ARG A 152 7.08 10.02 11.62
CA ARG A 152 7.71 10.82 10.57
C ARG A 152 9.11 10.33 10.24
N THR A 153 9.93 10.07 11.26
CA THR A 153 11.28 9.48 11.08
C THR A 153 11.20 8.11 10.43
N GLY A 154 10.23 7.29 10.81
CA GLY A 154 9.97 5.98 10.18
C GLY A 154 9.67 6.12 8.68
N PHE A 155 8.80 7.05 8.30
CA PHE A 155 8.50 7.34 6.89
C PHE A 155 9.73 7.89 6.14
N GLY A 156 10.54 8.74 6.77
CA GLY A 156 11.82 9.19 6.20
C GLY A 156 12.77 8.05 5.89
N ARG A 157 12.88 7.07 6.80
CA ARG A 157 13.66 5.84 6.56
C ARG A 157 13.10 5.02 5.41
N ALA A 158 11.77 4.88 5.32
CA ALA A 158 11.13 4.16 4.22
C ALA A 158 11.39 4.83 2.85
N VAL A 159 11.25 6.16 2.77
CA VAL A 159 11.57 6.92 1.55
C VAL A 159 13.05 6.81 1.20
N SER A 160 13.95 6.87 2.20
CA SER A 160 15.39 6.68 2.00
C SER A 160 15.73 5.28 1.47
N ALA A 161 15.04 4.24 1.94
CA ALA A 161 15.20 2.88 1.44
C ALA A 161 14.79 2.77 -0.04
N VAL A 162 13.65 3.36 -0.41
CA VAL A 162 13.22 3.46 -1.81
C VAL A 162 14.22 4.22 -2.66
N ALA A 163 14.76 5.33 -2.15
CA ALA A 163 15.75 6.14 -2.87
C ALA A 163 17.05 5.37 -3.14
N ARG A 164 17.49 4.55 -2.21
CA ARG A 164 18.71 3.73 -2.32
C ARG A 164 18.52 2.41 -3.04
N SER A 165 17.28 2.05 -3.41
CA SER A 165 17.01 0.81 -4.13
C SER A 165 17.70 0.78 -5.49
N ALA A 166 18.41 -0.32 -5.77
CA ALA A 166 19.14 -0.51 -7.03
C ALA A 166 18.22 -0.77 -8.23
N GLY A 167 17.00 -1.24 -7.98
CA GLY A 167 15.96 -1.52 -8.98
C GLY A 167 14.58 -1.16 -8.44
N PRO A 168 13.51 -1.75 -8.96
CA PRO A 168 12.16 -1.53 -8.46
C PRO A 168 12.03 -1.89 -6.97
N ALA A 169 11.32 -1.04 -6.21
CA ALA A 169 11.00 -1.29 -4.82
C ALA A 169 9.51 -1.62 -4.64
N ILE A 170 9.18 -2.45 -3.65
CA ILE A 170 7.81 -2.61 -3.15
C ILE A 170 7.72 -1.98 -1.77
N VAL A 171 6.72 -1.13 -1.57
CA VAL A 171 6.36 -0.60 -0.25
C VAL A 171 5.01 -1.19 0.16
N HIS A 172 4.94 -1.78 1.33
CA HIS A 172 3.70 -2.36 1.81
C HIS A 172 3.52 -2.25 3.33
N CYS A 173 2.30 -2.51 3.78
CA CYS A 173 1.96 -2.78 5.18
C CYS A 173 0.99 -3.97 5.21
N THR A 174 0.15 -4.11 6.22
CA THR A 174 -0.81 -5.22 6.30
C THR A 174 -1.88 -5.13 5.21
N ALA A 175 -2.63 -4.02 5.17
CA ALA A 175 -3.72 -3.80 4.19
C ALA A 175 -3.28 -3.02 2.94
N GLY A 176 -2.04 -2.53 2.87
CA GLY A 176 -1.56 -1.70 1.78
C GLY A 176 -2.32 -0.37 1.64
N LYS A 177 -2.99 0.09 2.70
CA LYS A 177 -3.94 1.20 2.70
C LYS A 177 -3.32 2.47 3.32
N ASP A 178 -3.20 2.50 4.65
CA ASP A 178 -2.87 3.71 5.41
C ASP A 178 -1.38 4.08 5.33
N ARG A 179 -0.51 3.30 5.96
CA ARG A 179 0.95 3.50 5.97
C ARG A 179 1.53 3.51 4.56
N THR A 180 1.14 2.52 3.76
CA THR A 180 1.51 2.41 2.34
C THR A 180 0.93 3.55 1.52
N GLY A 181 -0.32 3.95 1.80
CA GLY A 181 -0.99 5.07 1.15
C GLY A 181 -0.27 6.39 1.38
N TRP A 182 0.12 6.67 2.63
CA TRP A 182 0.89 7.86 2.95
C TRP A 182 2.27 7.86 2.28
N THR A 183 3.01 6.76 2.34
CA THR A 183 4.31 6.65 1.66
C THR A 183 4.15 6.88 0.15
N SER A 184 3.12 6.30 -0.49
CA SER A 184 2.85 6.51 -1.91
C SER A 184 2.51 7.97 -2.22
N ALA A 185 1.69 8.62 -1.39
CA ALA A 185 1.34 10.02 -1.52
C ALA A 185 2.58 10.93 -1.45
N VAL A 186 3.48 10.67 -0.49
CA VAL A 186 4.75 11.40 -0.36
C VAL A 186 5.61 11.26 -1.62
N LEU A 187 5.74 10.05 -2.19
CA LEU A 187 6.49 9.82 -3.42
C LEU A 187 5.85 10.50 -4.64
N GLN A 188 4.52 10.46 -4.74
CA GLN A 188 3.76 11.12 -5.80
C GLN A 188 3.90 12.65 -5.72
N LEU A 189 3.76 13.25 -4.54
CA LEU A 189 3.97 14.68 -4.31
C LEU A 189 5.41 15.10 -4.63
N LEU A 190 6.42 14.31 -4.22
CA LEU A 190 7.83 14.56 -4.52
C LEU A 190 8.11 14.52 -6.02
N ALA A 191 7.43 13.66 -6.77
CA ALA A 191 7.47 13.66 -8.23
C ALA A 191 6.82 14.91 -8.84
N GLY A 192 5.89 15.56 -8.15
CA GLY A 192 5.12 16.71 -8.64
C GLY A 192 3.73 16.33 -9.17
N VAL A 193 3.19 15.19 -8.75
CA VAL A 193 1.80 14.80 -9.01
C VAL A 193 0.87 15.76 -8.25
N ARG A 194 -0.25 16.15 -8.87
CA ARG A 194 -1.22 17.03 -8.25
C ARG A 194 -1.95 16.33 -7.10
N GLU A 195 -2.30 17.08 -6.08
CA GLU A 195 -2.98 16.53 -4.90
C GLU A 195 -4.26 15.76 -5.23
N GLU A 196 -5.05 16.25 -6.20
CA GLU A 196 -6.27 15.56 -6.62
C GLU A 196 -5.98 14.17 -7.18
N ASP A 197 -4.90 14.02 -7.95
CA ASP A 197 -4.49 12.73 -8.52
C ASP A 197 -3.93 11.80 -7.42
N VAL A 198 -3.21 12.35 -6.42
CA VAL A 198 -2.74 11.62 -5.23
C VAL A 198 -3.92 11.06 -4.43
N ILE A 199 -4.95 11.89 -4.19
CA ILE A 199 -6.16 11.47 -3.49
C ILE A 199 -6.91 10.42 -4.29
N ALA A 200 -7.03 10.60 -5.61
CA ALA A 200 -7.68 9.64 -6.49
C ALA A 200 -6.97 8.27 -6.45
N ASP A 201 -5.61 8.24 -6.50
CA ASP A 201 -4.86 6.99 -6.34
C ASP A 201 -5.10 6.34 -4.97
N TYR A 202 -5.08 7.11 -3.89
CA TYR A 202 -5.39 6.58 -2.56
C TYR A 202 -6.77 5.92 -2.53
N MET A 203 -7.78 6.57 -3.14
CA MET A 203 -9.16 6.08 -3.18
C MET A 203 -9.35 4.82 -4.03
N LEU A 204 -8.48 4.54 -5.03
CA LEU A 204 -8.49 3.27 -5.79
C LEU A 204 -8.32 2.04 -4.88
N THR A 205 -7.77 2.21 -3.69
CA THR A 205 -7.66 1.13 -2.70
C THR A 205 -9.02 0.51 -2.36
N ARG A 206 -10.14 1.27 -2.47
CA ARG A 206 -11.50 0.72 -2.27
C ARG A 206 -11.80 -0.43 -3.22
N GLU A 207 -11.47 -0.22 -4.49
CA GLU A 207 -11.77 -1.18 -5.56
C GLU A 207 -10.79 -2.34 -5.54
N LEU A 208 -9.51 -2.03 -5.33
CA LEU A 208 -8.42 -3.01 -5.40
C LEU A 208 -8.28 -3.89 -4.13
N SER A 209 -9.02 -3.55 -3.06
CA SER A 209 -9.02 -4.32 -1.81
C SER A 209 -10.39 -4.92 -1.48
N VAL A 210 -11.34 -4.94 -2.42
CA VAL A 210 -12.72 -5.37 -2.14
C VAL A 210 -12.80 -6.78 -1.58
N ASP A 211 -12.04 -7.73 -2.15
CA ASP A 211 -12.03 -9.12 -1.70
C ASP A 211 -11.38 -9.28 -0.32
N PHE A 212 -10.28 -8.56 -0.09
CA PHE A 212 -9.63 -8.50 1.23
C PHE A 212 -10.58 -7.94 2.29
N VAL A 213 -11.25 -6.84 2.02
CA VAL A 213 -12.24 -6.23 2.93
C VAL A 213 -13.41 -7.18 3.19
N ASN A 214 -13.93 -7.84 2.15
CA ASN A 214 -15.03 -8.78 2.27
C ASN A 214 -14.66 -10.01 3.11
N SER A 215 -13.43 -10.52 3.01
CA SER A 215 -12.94 -11.62 3.83
C SER A 215 -12.90 -11.25 5.31
N ILE A 216 -12.41 -10.05 5.64
CA ILE A 216 -12.41 -9.53 7.02
C ILE A 216 -13.84 -9.37 7.52
N ARG A 217 -14.74 -8.78 6.73
CA ARG A 217 -16.15 -8.62 7.10
C ARG A 217 -16.83 -9.94 7.37
N ALA A 218 -16.57 -10.96 6.56
CA ALA A 218 -17.12 -12.29 6.76
C ALA A 218 -16.67 -12.90 8.08
N TYR A 219 -15.37 -12.81 8.38
CA TYR A 219 -14.78 -13.26 9.64
C TYR A 219 -15.40 -12.52 10.85
N VAL A 220 -15.41 -11.18 10.80
CA VAL A 220 -15.93 -10.36 11.90
C VAL A 220 -17.43 -10.63 12.14
N ARG A 221 -18.22 -10.80 11.06
CA ARG A 221 -19.63 -11.13 11.18
C ARG A 221 -19.89 -12.47 11.86
N ALA A 222 -18.99 -13.42 11.66
CA ALA A 222 -19.08 -14.74 12.27
C ALA A 222 -18.62 -14.75 13.74
N GLU A 223 -17.51 -14.09 14.05
CA GLU A 223 -16.83 -14.23 15.35
C GLU A 223 -17.15 -13.10 16.34
N MET A 224 -17.42 -11.87 15.84
CA MET A 224 -17.62 -10.67 16.68
C MET A 224 -18.59 -9.66 16.03
N PRO A 225 -19.84 -10.07 15.75
CA PRO A 225 -20.78 -9.27 14.95
C PRO A 225 -21.07 -7.88 15.54
N GLU A 226 -20.98 -7.72 16.85
CA GLU A 226 -21.19 -6.44 17.55
C GLU A 226 -20.10 -5.40 17.25
N ARG A 227 -18.97 -5.80 16.68
CA ARG A 227 -17.85 -4.92 16.29
C ARG A 227 -17.84 -4.55 14.81
N LEU A 228 -18.76 -5.10 14.00
CA LEU A 228 -18.72 -4.98 12.55
C LEU A 228 -18.70 -3.52 12.10
N ASP A 229 -19.56 -2.68 12.63
CA ASP A 229 -19.65 -1.27 12.21
C ASP A 229 -18.37 -0.47 12.53
N ALA A 230 -17.74 -0.71 13.67
CA ALA A 230 -16.50 -0.07 14.05
C ALA A 230 -15.30 -0.58 13.19
N ILE A 231 -15.28 -1.89 12.93
CA ILE A 231 -14.27 -2.51 12.08
C ILE A 231 -14.44 -2.06 10.64
N ASP A 232 -15.64 -1.87 10.13
CA ASP A 232 -15.91 -1.31 8.80
C ASP A 232 -15.29 0.08 8.61
N VAL A 233 -15.28 0.91 9.65
CA VAL A 233 -14.54 2.19 9.63
C VAL A 233 -13.03 1.96 9.51
N LEU A 234 -12.48 1.04 10.32
CA LEU A 234 -11.03 0.78 10.35
C LEU A 234 -10.49 0.15 9.05
N ILE A 235 -11.26 -0.72 8.41
CA ILE A 235 -10.86 -1.36 7.14
C ILE A 235 -11.28 -0.54 5.91
N GLY A 236 -12.19 0.40 6.08
CA GLY A 236 -12.67 1.29 5.03
C GLY A 236 -11.59 2.27 4.55
N VAL A 237 -11.83 2.85 3.38
CA VAL A 237 -10.99 3.91 2.80
C VAL A 237 -11.83 5.17 2.71
N GLU A 238 -11.44 6.22 3.45
CA GLU A 238 -12.12 7.51 3.43
C GLU A 238 -11.15 8.61 2.98
N GLU A 239 -11.61 9.44 2.07
CA GLU A 239 -10.83 10.58 1.55
C GLU A 239 -10.40 11.55 2.65
N SER A 240 -11.25 11.72 3.67
CA SER A 240 -10.96 12.55 4.85
C SER A 240 -9.68 12.14 5.57
N ASN A 241 -9.30 10.87 5.52
CA ASN A 241 -8.10 10.35 6.17
C ASN A 241 -6.83 10.89 5.51
N ILE A 242 -6.67 10.68 4.20
CA ILE A 242 -5.48 11.16 3.48
C ILE A 242 -5.42 12.70 3.47
N ARG A 243 -6.57 13.39 3.31
CA ARG A 243 -6.63 14.85 3.38
C ARG A 243 -6.14 15.40 4.71
N ARG A 244 -6.34 14.68 5.80
CA ARG A 244 -5.86 15.07 7.13
C ARG A 244 -4.34 15.15 7.18
N SER A 245 -3.65 14.14 6.65
CA SER A 245 -2.18 14.16 6.55
C SER A 245 -1.68 15.21 5.56
N LEU A 246 -2.35 15.39 4.41
CA LEU A 246 -2.00 16.42 3.43
C LEU A 246 -2.13 17.83 4.03
N THR A 247 -3.22 18.11 4.75
CA THR A 247 -3.43 19.39 5.45
C THR A 247 -2.38 19.61 6.53
N ALA A 248 -2.05 18.59 7.32
CA ALA A 248 -1.01 18.68 8.32
C ALA A 248 0.37 18.95 7.70
N LEU A 249 0.68 18.30 6.56
CA LEU A 249 1.92 18.53 5.82
C LEU A 249 2.04 19.97 5.33
N ASP A 250 0.98 20.50 4.69
CA ASP A 250 0.95 21.88 4.20
C ASP A 250 1.09 22.89 5.35
N SER A 251 0.37 22.67 6.44
CA SER A 251 0.36 23.57 7.59
C SER A 251 1.69 23.62 8.35
N GLU A 252 2.36 22.46 8.53
CA GLU A 252 3.58 22.35 9.35
C GLU A 252 4.85 22.58 8.54
N PHE A 253 4.91 22.05 7.31
CA PHE A 253 6.11 22.05 6.49
C PHE A 253 5.98 22.87 5.21
N GLY A 254 4.77 23.16 4.76
CA GLY A 254 4.47 23.90 3.54
C GLY A 254 4.60 23.07 2.26
N ASP A 255 5.52 22.10 2.21
CA ASP A 255 5.69 21.19 1.07
C ASP A 255 6.32 19.86 1.47
N VAL A 256 6.23 18.87 0.57
CA VAL A 256 6.74 17.51 0.78
C VAL A 256 8.27 17.44 0.91
N ARG A 257 9.01 18.34 0.26
CA ARG A 257 10.47 18.37 0.35
C ARG A 257 10.91 18.75 1.77
N ARG A 258 10.32 19.80 2.33
CA ARG A 258 10.57 20.21 3.72
C ARG A 258 10.12 19.15 4.71
N TYR A 259 8.96 18.52 4.46
CA TYR A 259 8.53 17.39 5.27
C TYR A 259 9.60 16.28 5.31
N LEU A 260 10.20 15.94 4.17
CA LEU A 260 11.22 14.89 4.09
C LEU A 260 12.56 15.33 4.72
N VAL A 261 13.03 16.52 4.41
CA VAL A 261 14.36 17.00 4.86
C VAL A 261 14.29 17.47 6.32
N ASP A 262 13.46 18.48 6.59
CA ASP A 262 13.41 19.15 7.90
C ASP A 262 12.63 18.32 8.94
N GLY A 263 11.58 17.65 8.48
CA GLY A 263 10.69 16.86 9.32
C GLY A 263 11.16 15.43 9.53
N ALA A 264 11.38 14.68 8.47
CA ALA A 264 11.65 13.24 8.51
C ALA A 264 13.16 12.89 8.49
N GLY A 265 14.04 13.88 8.37
CA GLY A 265 15.49 13.71 8.47
C GLY A 265 16.13 12.99 7.27
N VAL A 266 15.52 13.06 6.10
CA VAL A 266 16.09 12.52 4.86
C VAL A 266 17.15 13.47 4.33
N GLU A 267 18.30 12.94 3.90
CA GLU A 267 19.38 13.72 3.28
C GLU A 267 18.84 14.49 2.06
N GLU A 268 19.16 15.79 1.97
CA GLU A 268 18.64 16.68 0.93
C GLU A 268 18.99 16.20 -0.47
N ASP A 269 20.24 15.82 -0.70
CA ASP A 269 20.71 15.31 -1.99
C ASP A 269 19.94 14.04 -2.38
N LEU A 270 19.62 13.17 -1.42
CA LEU A 270 18.86 11.96 -1.67
C LEU A 270 17.41 12.25 -2.06
N VAL A 271 16.79 13.27 -1.45
CA VAL A 271 15.45 13.74 -1.84
C VAL A 271 15.46 14.30 -3.27
N GLU A 272 16.49 15.06 -3.64
CA GLU A 272 16.66 15.61 -5.00
C GLU A 272 16.82 14.51 -6.04
N GLU A 273 17.72 13.56 -5.79
CA GLU A 273 17.97 12.41 -6.67
C GLU A 273 16.72 11.56 -6.87
N LEU A 274 16.02 11.23 -5.77
CA LEU A 274 14.76 10.49 -5.84
C LEU A 274 13.71 11.25 -6.63
N GLY A 275 13.51 12.55 -6.33
CA GLY A 275 12.56 13.39 -7.04
C GLY A 275 12.87 13.47 -8.54
N ALA A 276 14.15 13.52 -8.93
CA ALA A 276 14.55 13.47 -10.32
C ALA A 276 14.27 12.11 -10.98
N ARG A 277 14.58 11.01 -10.29
CA ARG A 277 14.35 9.64 -10.76
C ARG A 277 12.86 9.33 -10.96
N LEU A 278 12.00 9.87 -10.10
CA LEU A 278 10.54 9.67 -10.18
C LEU A 278 9.89 10.41 -11.36
N ARG A 279 10.64 11.16 -12.19
CA ARG A 279 10.10 11.97 -13.28
C ARG A 279 10.62 11.49 -14.64
N THR A 280 9.73 11.54 -15.66
CA THR A 280 10.10 11.35 -17.08
C THR A 280 9.82 12.64 -17.86
N GLY A 281 10.52 12.84 -18.97
CA GLY A 281 10.22 13.97 -19.88
C GLY A 281 10.90 15.29 -19.53
N ARG A 282 12.16 15.24 -19.06
CA ARG A 282 13.07 16.40 -19.11
C ARG A 282 13.72 16.55 -20.47
#